data_dd44b6c61af85c762804aeaad0420a38
#
_entry.id   dd44b6c61af85c762804aeaad0420a38
#
_cell.length_a   1.000
_cell.length_b   1.000
_cell.length_c   1.000
_cell.angle_alpha   90.00
_cell.angle_beta   90.00
_cell.angle_gamma   90.00
#
_symmetry.space_group_name_H-M   'P 1'
#
loop_
_entity.id
_entity.type
_entity.pdbx_description
1 polymer ?
#
loop_
_entity_poly.entity_id
_entity_poly.type
_entity_poly.pdbx_seq_one_letter_code
_entity_poly.pdbx_strand_id
1 'polypeptide(L)'
;MTRINFSLRVLIVIVVAFSCFGFNCKTENVGSKPVISEKDFNSCFPLRNKFYTYSAFSKAVSEMSFIKIKIEKRGDWIYKITRTDKRTNKATTVRQDKDWNETWAKTKPYTTLDIDYGSFCTNENPTINKKELAALFAHMAHETRNGVNNKFDDGLMLITESNKNADYITQNVVYPATVGKKYFGRGPLQLSYNGNYGFASDCIFGNKKTLLNNPDLVSSNAVLAFETAIYFWMTPQSLKPSAHDVITGKWIPTSSDAQKNYKSGFGMTINIINGKLECNNGDNNTAMKDRIGFYQYFLKKFNINDANCACSCGQMAPFAE
;
A
#
# COMPACT_ATOMS: atom_id res chain seq x y z
N MET A 1 -18.23 -67.40 -67.16
CA MET A 1 -16.98 -66.66 -67.29
C MET A 1 -17.31 -65.18 -67.02
N THR A 2 -17.14 -64.75 -65.76
CA THR A 2 -17.57 -63.45 -65.29
C THR A 2 -16.32 -62.61 -65.08
N ARG A 3 -16.21 -61.53 -65.81
CA ARG A 3 -15.10 -60.55 -65.70
C ARG A 3 -15.36 -59.59 -64.51
N ILE A 4 -14.44 -59.53 -63.53
CA ILE A 4 -14.45 -58.60 -62.41
C ILE A 4 -13.65 -57.38 -62.84
N ASN A 5 -14.34 -56.23 -62.95
CA ASN A 5 -13.70 -54.90 -63.17
C ASN A 5 -13.25 -54.31 -61.81
N PHE A 6 -11.93 -54.16 -61.64
CA PHE A 6 -11.33 -53.38 -60.54
C PHE A 6 -11.28 -51.92 -60.92
N SER A 7 -12.12 -51.11 -60.27
CA SER A 7 -12.06 -49.68 -60.37
C SER A 7 -11.04 -49.10 -59.35
N LEU A 8 -9.96 -48.54 -59.86
CA LEU A 8 -8.89 -47.91 -59.07
C LEU A 8 -9.39 -46.50 -58.66
N ARG A 9 -9.80 -46.35 -57.37
CA ARG A 9 -10.09 -45.03 -56.82
C ARG A 9 -8.79 -44.41 -56.31
N VAL A 10 -8.33 -43.38 -57.03
CA VAL A 10 -7.20 -42.52 -56.59
C VAL A 10 -7.70 -41.65 -55.44
N LEU A 11 -7.17 -41.87 -54.25
CA LEU A 11 -7.40 -41.03 -53.09
C LEU A 11 -6.45 -39.84 -53.13
N ILE A 12 -6.95 -38.66 -53.48
CA ILE A 12 -6.18 -37.42 -53.40
C ILE A 12 -6.18 -36.99 -51.93
N VAL A 13 -5.06 -37.16 -51.22
CA VAL A 13 -4.83 -36.60 -49.90
C VAL A 13 -4.41 -35.16 -50.07
N ILE A 14 -5.32 -34.22 -49.77
CA ILE A 14 -4.99 -32.81 -49.70
C ILE A 14 -4.36 -32.57 -48.31
N VAL A 15 -3.03 -32.41 -48.27
CA VAL A 15 -2.32 -31.96 -47.09
C VAL A 15 -2.51 -30.42 -46.97
N VAL A 16 -3.46 -30.02 -46.14
CA VAL A 16 -3.59 -28.60 -45.74
C VAL A 16 -2.51 -28.32 -44.72
N ALA A 17 -1.42 -27.68 -45.14
CA ALA A 17 -0.43 -27.14 -44.23
C ALA A 17 -1.04 -25.94 -43.49
N PHE A 18 -1.49 -26.17 -42.24
CA PHE A 18 -1.77 -25.08 -41.32
C PHE A 18 -0.45 -24.42 -40.93
N SER A 19 -0.10 -23.31 -41.60
CA SER A 19 0.89 -22.41 -41.12
C SER A 19 0.34 -21.72 -39.86
N CYS A 20 0.71 -22.26 -38.68
CA CYS A 20 0.53 -21.57 -37.42
C CYS A 20 1.36 -20.27 -37.47
N PHE A 21 0.76 -19.17 -37.90
CA PHE A 21 1.25 -17.85 -37.57
C PHE A 21 1.16 -17.74 -36.04
N GLY A 22 2.30 -17.91 -35.36
CA GLY A 22 2.46 -17.61 -33.96
C GLY A 22 2.19 -16.13 -33.73
N PHE A 23 0.95 -15.79 -33.43
CA PHE A 23 0.67 -14.54 -32.74
C PHE A 23 1.35 -14.64 -31.37
N ASN A 24 2.55 -14.04 -31.27
CA ASN A 24 3.11 -13.64 -29.97
C ASN A 24 2.12 -12.63 -29.38
N CYS A 25 1.06 -13.14 -28.75
CA CYS A 25 0.25 -12.38 -27.83
C CYS A 25 1.17 -12.02 -26.67
N LYS A 26 1.86 -10.86 -26.77
CA LYS A 26 2.44 -10.22 -25.59
C LYS A 26 1.25 -10.02 -24.67
N THR A 27 1.14 -10.86 -23.65
CA THR A 27 0.25 -10.58 -22.54
C THR A 27 0.66 -9.21 -22.02
N GLU A 28 -0.14 -8.19 -22.34
CA GLU A 28 0.02 -6.88 -21.74
C GLU A 28 0.02 -7.12 -20.23
N ASN A 29 1.08 -6.70 -19.55
CA ASN A 29 1.15 -6.72 -18.10
C ASN A 29 0.11 -5.71 -17.58
N VAL A 30 -1.13 -6.18 -17.42
CA VAL A 30 -2.23 -5.36 -16.90
C VAL A 30 -2.11 -5.35 -15.39
N GLY A 31 -1.85 -4.18 -14.82
CA GLY A 31 -1.80 -4.00 -13.37
C GLY A 31 -3.17 -4.19 -12.72
N SER A 32 -3.17 -4.30 -11.39
CA SER A 32 -4.41 -4.43 -10.62
C SER A 32 -5.32 -3.22 -10.84
N LYS A 33 -6.63 -3.46 -10.73
CA LYS A 33 -7.66 -2.41 -10.82
C LYS A 33 -8.26 -2.16 -9.44
N PRO A 34 -8.74 -0.94 -9.14
CA PRO A 34 -9.50 -0.68 -7.93
C PRO A 34 -10.75 -1.58 -7.83
N VAL A 35 -11.11 -1.95 -6.62
CA VAL A 35 -12.30 -2.80 -6.33
C VAL A 35 -13.62 -2.02 -6.34
N ILE A 36 -13.56 -0.73 -6.65
CA ILE A 36 -14.72 0.18 -6.76
C ILE A 36 -14.69 0.92 -8.10
N SER A 37 -15.86 1.35 -8.54
CA SER A 37 -16.00 2.19 -9.74
C SER A 37 -15.65 3.66 -9.47
N GLU A 38 -15.49 4.44 -10.53
CA GLU A 38 -15.34 5.89 -10.45
C GLU A 38 -16.55 6.55 -9.77
N LYS A 39 -17.76 6.05 -10.05
CA LYS A 39 -19.00 6.53 -9.42
C LYS A 39 -18.94 6.34 -7.90
N ASP A 40 -18.46 5.18 -7.43
CA ASP A 40 -18.34 4.89 -6.00
C ASP A 40 -17.29 5.79 -5.36
N PHE A 41 -16.11 5.95 -5.98
CA PHE A 41 -15.07 6.86 -5.52
C PHE A 41 -15.58 8.30 -5.40
N ASN A 42 -16.27 8.80 -6.41
CA ASN A 42 -16.86 10.14 -6.41
C ASN A 42 -17.91 10.30 -5.30
N SER A 43 -18.69 9.26 -5.04
CA SER A 43 -19.67 9.22 -3.95
C SER A 43 -19.03 9.16 -2.56
N CYS A 44 -17.84 8.56 -2.43
CA CYS A 44 -17.07 8.52 -1.20
C CYS A 44 -16.48 9.88 -0.82
N PHE A 45 -16.03 10.64 -1.80
CA PHE A 45 -15.32 11.90 -1.62
C PHE A 45 -15.93 13.05 -2.43
N PRO A 46 -17.20 13.43 -2.13
CA PRO A 46 -17.92 14.41 -2.94
C PRO A 46 -17.31 15.83 -2.87
N LEU A 47 -16.64 16.17 -1.77
CA LEU A 47 -16.04 17.48 -1.51
C LEU A 47 -14.53 17.53 -1.73
N ARG A 48 -13.93 16.45 -2.24
CA ARG A 48 -12.49 16.33 -2.41
C ARG A 48 -11.89 17.44 -3.29
N ASN A 49 -10.64 17.74 -3.05
CA ASN A 49 -9.85 18.60 -3.93
C ASN A 49 -9.76 17.97 -5.34
N LYS A 50 -9.84 18.79 -6.38
CA LYS A 50 -9.75 18.37 -7.80
C LYS A 50 -8.41 17.66 -8.12
N PHE A 51 -7.39 17.83 -7.30
CA PHE A 51 -6.13 17.09 -7.39
C PHE A 51 -6.34 15.59 -7.26
N TYR A 52 -7.21 15.14 -6.36
CA TYR A 52 -7.47 13.72 -6.10
C TYR A 52 -8.54 13.16 -7.03
N THR A 53 -8.14 12.60 -8.16
CA THR A 53 -9.06 12.01 -9.15
C THR A 53 -9.10 10.48 -9.03
N TYR A 54 -10.22 9.87 -9.45
CA TYR A 54 -10.31 8.40 -9.57
C TYR A 54 -9.26 7.85 -10.54
N SER A 55 -9.02 8.53 -11.65
CA SER A 55 -8.00 8.13 -12.64
C SER A 55 -6.60 8.06 -12.00
N ALA A 56 -6.25 9.05 -11.15
CA ALA A 56 -4.97 9.03 -10.43
C ALA A 56 -4.91 7.87 -9.42
N PHE A 57 -5.98 7.63 -8.66
CA PHE A 57 -6.07 6.50 -7.74
C PHE A 57 -5.95 5.16 -8.47
N SER A 58 -6.72 4.98 -9.55
CA SER A 58 -6.68 3.76 -10.37
C SER A 58 -5.30 3.50 -10.95
N LYS A 59 -4.63 4.55 -11.44
CA LYS A 59 -3.27 4.44 -11.96
C LYS A 59 -2.27 4.08 -10.85
N ALA A 60 -2.36 4.67 -9.67
CA ALA A 60 -1.51 4.34 -8.54
C ALA A 60 -1.67 2.87 -8.11
N VAL A 61 -2.90 2.36 -8.02
CA VAL A 61 -3.16 0.94 -7.73
C VAL A 61 -2.49 0.04 -8.79
N SER A 62 -2.64 0.39 -10.07
CA SER A 62 -2.03 -0.36 -11.17
C SER A 62 -0.50 -0.33 -11.11
N GLU A 63 0.12 0.84 -10.96
CA GLU A 63 1.59 0.97 -10.94
C GLU A 63 2.20 0.27 -9.73
N MET A 64 1.62 0.45 -8.55
CA MET A 64 2.09 -0.21 -7.33
C MET A 64 1.95 -1.73 -7.42
N SER A 65 0.96 -2.26 -8.13
CA SER A 65 0.75 -3.71 -8.25
C SER A 65 1.93 -4.45 -8.89
N PHE A 66 2.80 -3.75 -9.59
CA PHE A 66 3.99 -4.33 -10.20
C PHE A 66 5.23 -4.34 -9.28
N ILE A 67 5.14 -3.82 -8.08
CA ILE A 67 6.28 -3.66 -7.19
C ILE A 67 6.26 -4.72 -6.09
N LYS A 68 7.41 -5.37 -5.88
CA LYS A 68 7.71 -6.20 -4.71
C LYS A 68 8.92 -5.65 -3.98
N ILE A 69 8.87 -5.71 -2.66
CA ILE A 69 9.99 -5.37 -1.80
C ILE A 69 10.33 -6.60 -0.96
N LYS A 70 11.61 -6.98 -0.97
CA LYS A 70 12.15 -7.96 -0.03
C LYS A 70 13.04 -7.24 0.96
N ILE A 71 12.70 -7.34 2.23
CA ILE A 71 13.50 -6.84 3.33
C ILE A 71 14.20 -8.05 3.96
N GLU A 72 15.52 -8.05 3.95
CA GLU A 72 16.38 -9.03 4.60
C GLU A 72 17.06 -8.34 5.79
N LYS A 73 17.04 -8.97 6.95
CA LYS A 73 17.59 -8.41 8.19
C LYS A 73 18.48 -9.43 8.89
N ARG A 74 19.63 -8.95 9.38
CA ARG A 74 20.56 -9.71 10.23
C ARG A 74 20.67 -9.01 11.58
N GLY A 75 20.36 -9.73 12.66
CA GLY A 75 20.21 -9.13 13.99
C GLY A 75 19.12 -8.05 13.97
N ASP A 76 19.32 -6.96 14.72
CA ASP A 76 18.28 -5.93 14.88
C ASP A 76 18.40 -4.75 13.93
N TRP A 77 19.56 -4.54 13.29
CA TRP A 77 19.84 -3.29 12.58
C TRP A 77 20.55 -3.42 11.23
N ILE A 78 20.94 -4.61 10.76
CA ILE A 78 21.65 -4.78 9.49
C ILE A 78 20.65 -5.20 8.41
N TYR A 79 20.43 -4.34 7.43
CA TYR A 79 19.42 -4.53 6.40
C TYR A 79 20.04 -4.67 5.01
N LYS A 80 19.37 -5.50 4.21
CA LYS A 80 19.43 -5.44 2.76
C LYS A 80 18.00 -5.42 2.24
N ILE A 81 17.71 -4.45 1.37
CA ILE A 81 16.38 -4.27 0.80
C ILE A 81 16.49 -4.31 -0.71
N THR A 82 15.69 -5.17 -1.31
CA THR A 82 15.63 -5.37 -2.76
C THR A 82 14.23 -5.02 -3.26
N ARG A 83 14.15 -4.13 -4.24
CA ARG A 83 12.94 -3.82 -5.01
C ARG A 83 12.93 -4.62 -6.30
N THR A 84 11.82 -5.26 -6.60
CA THR A 84 11.61 -5.95 -7.89
C THR A 84 10.46 -5.28 -8.65
N ASP A 85 10.69 -4.93 -9.90
CA ASP A 85 9.63 -4.55 -10.84
C ASP A 85 9.18 -5.80 -11.61
N LYS A 86 7.95 -6.24 -11.36
CA LYS A 86 7.38 -7.48 -11.94
C LYS A 86 7.17 -7.39 -13.46
N ARG A 87 7.08 -6.18 -14.03
CA ARG A 87 6.95 -5.99 -15.49
C ARG A 87 8.20 -6.42 -16.23
N THR A 88 9.36 -6.18 -15.63
CA THR A 88 10.67 -6.41 -16.24
C THR A 88 11.45 -7.50 -15.54
N ASN A 89 10.95 -8.03 -14.40
CA ASN A 89 11.69 -8.89 -13.48
C ASN A 89 13.02 -8.30 -12.99
N LYS A 90 13.16 -6.97 -13.09
CA LYS A 90 14.38 -6.28 -12.66
C LYS A 90 14.38 -6.14 -11.14
N ALA A 91 15.35 -6.78 -10.51
CA ALA A 91 15.64 -6.60 -9.09
C ALA A 91 16.74 -5.51 -8.91
N THR A 92 16.50 -4.59 -7.97
CA THR A 92 17.44 -3.51 -7.62
C THR A 92 17.62 -3.51 -6.10
N THR A 93 18.86 -3.62 -5.63
CA THR A 93 19.17 -3.42 -4.21
C THR A 93 19.11 -1.92 -3.92
N VAL A 94 18.09 -1.51 -3.17
CA VAL A 94 17.81 -0.09 -2.83
C VAL A 94 18.47 0.32 -1.52
N ARG A 95 18.72 -0.65 -0.63
CA ARG A 95 19.51 -0.47 0.58
C ARG A 95 20.35 -1.71 0.83
N GLN A 96 21.61 -1.52 1.17
CA GLN A 96 22.45 -2.53 1.77
C GLN A 96 23.38 -1.85 2.76
N ASP A 97 23.26 -2.24 4.02
CA ASP A 97 24.10 -1.70 5.07
C ASP A 97 25.52 -2.20 4.92
N LYS A 98 26.51 -1.36 5.29
CA LYS A 98 27.94 -1.64 5.08
C LYS A 98 28.39 -2.99 5.66
N ASP A 99 27.81 -3.37 6.78
CA ASP A 99 28.18 -4.58 7.52
C ASP A 99 27.50 -5.85 6.97
N TRP A 100 26.64 -5.74 5.95
CA TRP A 100 25.85 -6.88 5.46
C TRP A 100 26.70 -8.10 5.06
N ASN A 101 27.85 -7.87 4.47
CA ASN A 101 28.74 -8.95 3.98
C ASN A 101 29.77 -9.42 5.01
N GLU A 102 29.88 -8.75 6.15
CA GLU A 102 30.84 -9.07 7.19
C GLU A 102 30.59 -10.47 7.79
N THR A 103 31.67 -11.17 8.12
CA THR A 103 31.60 -12.53 8.66
C THR A 103 30.80 -12.55 9.96
N TRP A 104 31.04 -11.59 10.85
CA TRP A 104 30.31 -11.49 12.12
C TRP A 104 28.83 -11.16 11.93
N ALA A 105 28.46 -10.42 10.90
CA ALA A 105 27.06 -10.13 10.59
C ALA A 105 26.31 -11.37 10.09
N LYS A 106 27.01 -12.26 9.37
CA LYS A 106 26.43 -13.52 8.87
C LYS A 106 26.08 -14.51 9.97
N THR A 107 26.68 -14.38 11.17
CA THR A 107 26.33 -15.22 12.33
C THR A 107 25.10 -14.74 13.11
N LYS A 108 24.58 -13.53 12.81
CA LYS A 108 23.39 -13.00 13.47
C LYS A 108 22.12 -13.69 12.98
N PRO A 109 21.05 -13.75 13.80
CA PRO A 109 19.75 -14.22 13.35
C PRO A 109 19.32 -13.55 12.06
N TYR A 110 18.85 -14.35 11.11
CA TYR A 110 18.44 -13.88 9.79
C TYR A 110 16.90 -13.97 9.64
N THR A 111 16.29 -12.89 9.21
CA THR A 111 14.86 -12.83 8.95
C THR A 111 14.60 -12.19 7.60
N THR A 112 13.48 -12.56 6.98
CA THR A 112 13.01 -11.98 5.73
C THR A 112 11.57 -11.54 5.85
N LEU A 113 11.23 -10.50 5.11
CA LEU A 113 9.87 -10.01 4.92
C LEU A 113 9.67 -9.69 3.44
N ASP A 114 8.66 -10.28 2.83
CA ASP A 114 8.27 -10.01 1.45
C ASP A 114 6.98 -9.19 1.43
N ILE A 115 7.00 -8.08 0.71
CA ILE A 115 5.87 -7.17 0.51
C ILE A 115 5.54 -7.17 -0.97
N ASP A 116 4.35 -7.64 -1.34
CA ASP A 116 3.83 -7.52 -2.71
C ASP A 116 2.73 -6.46 -2.72
N TYR A 117 3.01 -5.28 -3.25
CA TYR A 117 1.98 -4.24 -3.35
C TYR A 117 0.82 -4.63 -4.25
N GLY A 118 0.99 -5.65 -5.11
CA GLY A 118 -0.08 -6.23 -5.91
C GLY A 118 -1.13 -6.98 -5.08
N SER A 119 -0.86 -7.27 -3.80
CA SER A 119 -1.84 -7.86 -2.90
C SER A 119 -2.84 -6.85 -2.32
N PHE A 120 -2.67 -5.56 -2.55
CA PHE A 120 -3.61 -4.52 -2.12
C PHE A 120 -4.99 -4.74 -2.72
N CYS A 121 -5.99 -4.95 -1.87
CA CYS A 121 -7.38 -5.18 -2.26
C CYS A 121 -7.57 -6.31 -3.30
N THR A 122 -6.76 -7.38 -3.24
CA THR A 122 -6.85 -8.53 -4.16
C THR A 122 -7.09 -9.86 -3.44
N ASN A 123 -7.66 -9.83 -2.23
CA ASN A 123 -8.10 -11.03 -1.54
C ASN A 123 -9.18 -11.76 -2.36
N GLU A 124 -9.23 -13.08 -2.28
CA GLU A 124 -10.27 -13.91 -2.94
C GLU A 124 -11.69 -13.53 -2.47
N ASN A 125 -11.83 -13.04 -1.25
CA ASN A 125 -13.11 -12.55 -0.72
C ASN A 125 -13.28 -11.05 -1.02
N PRO A 126 -14.21 -10.67 -1.93
CA PRO A 126 -14.46 -9.27 -2.30
C PRO A 126 -14.86 -8.37 -1.12
N THR A 127 -15.47 -8.94 -0.08
CA THR A 127 -15.85 -8.20 1.13
C THR A 127 -14.62 -7.73 1.90
N ILE A 128 -13.57 -8.57 1.99
CA ILE A 128 -12.30 -8.19 2.61
C ILE A 128 -11.64 -7.06 1.84
N ASN A 129 -11.65 -7.11 0.50
CA ASN A 129 -11.08 -6.05 -0.34
C ASN A 129 -11.77 -4.70 -0.13
N LYS A 130 -13.10 -4.70 -0.07
CA LYS A 130 -13.86 -3.47 0.21
C LYS A 130 -13.68 -2.99 1.65
N LYS A 131 -13.56 -3.90 2.61
CA LYS A 131 -13.26 -3.58 4.01
C LYS A 131 -11.87 -2.94 4.13
N GLU A 132 -10.86 -3.48 3.47
CA GLU A 132 -9.53 -2.92 3.41
C GLU A 132 -9.54 -1.52 2.81
N LEU A 133 -10.24 -1.35 1.69
CA LEU A 133 -10.35 -0.05 1.04
C LEU A 133 -11.09 0.98 1.91
N ALA A 134 -12.15 0.57 2.62
CA ALA A 134 -12.87 1.43 3.56
C ALA A 134 -11.95 1.91 4.69
N ALA A 135 -11.09 1.02 5.21
CA ALA A 135 -10.14 1.36 6.25
C ALA A 135 -9.07 2.34 5.75
N LEU A 136 -8.46 2.10 4.59
CA LEU A 136 -7.52 3.06 3.99
C LEU A 136 -8.17 4.41 3.73
N PHE A 137 -9.38 4.43 3.16
CA PHE A 137 -10.11 5.66 2.87
C PHE A 137 -10.45 6.44 4.14
N ALA A 138 -10.76 5.75 5.24
CA ALA A 138 -11.03 6.39 6.52
C ALA A 138 -9.82 7.16 7.05
N HIS A 139 -8.64 6.56 6.96
CA HIS A 139 -7.41 7.25 7.34
C HIS A 139 -7.08 8.40 6.40
N MET A 140 -7.18 8.19 5.08
CA MET A 140 -6.96 9.25 4.10
C MET A 140 -7.91 10.44 4.31
N ALA A 141 -9.17 10.15 4.60
CA ALA A 141 -10.17 11.18 4.85
C ALA A 141 -9.87 11.97 6.12
N HIS A 142 -9.55 11.29 7.21
CA HIS A 142 -9.18 11.92 8.48
C HIS A 142 -7.94 12.84 8.34
N GLU A 143 -6.89 12.34 7.68
CA GLU A 143 -5.63 13.09 7.51
C GLU A 143 -5.78 14.34 6.60
N THR A 144 -6.78 14.38 5.77
CA THR A 144 -6.92 15.41 4.72
C THR A 144 -8.20 16.22 4.79
N ARG A 145 -9.02 16.05 5.83
CA ARG A 145 -10.22 16.86 6.01
C ARG A 145 -9.91 18.31 6.35
N ASN A 146 -10.82 19.22 6.02
CA ASN A 146 -10.70 20.64 6.34
C ASN A 146 -11.79 21.05 7.33
N GLY A 147 -11.57 20.76 8.59
CA GLY A 147 -12.52 20.99 9.65
C GLY A 147 -13.33 19.74 10.02
N VAL A 148 -14.23 19.87 10.97
CA VAL A 148 -15.05 18.77 11.47
C VAL A 148 -16.49 18.99 11.01
N ASN A 149 -17.00 18.04 10.21
CA ASN A 149 -18.43 17.91 9.99
C ASN A 149 -18.86 16.47 10.36
N ASN A 150 -20.00 16.29 10.92
CA ASN A 150 -20.52 14.98 11.33
C ASN A 150 -21.09 14.17 10.14
N LYS A 151 -20.87 14.62 8.89
CA LYS A 151 -21.34 13.94 7.68
C LYS A 151 -20.29 13.00 7.11
N PHE A 152 -19.01 13.17 7.47
CA PHE A 152 -17.87 12.37 6.99
C PHE A 152 -17.71 12.36 5.45
N ASP A 153 -18.08 13.46 4.77
CA ASP A 153 -18.04 13.60 3.33
C ASP A 153 -16.92 14.54 2.84
N ASP A 154 -16.09 15.06 3.75
CA ASP A 154 -15.05 16.06 3.56
C ASP A 154 -13.62 15.49 3.58
N GLY A 155 -13.46 14.23 3.16
CA GLY A 155 -12.13 13.64 2.96
C GLY A 155 -11.45 14.10 1.67
N LEU A 156 -10.12 13.98 1.61
CA LEU A 156 -9.28 14.35 0.46
C LEU A 156 -9.38 15.84 0.07
N MET A 157 -9.60 16.73 1.03
CA MET A 157 -9.66 18.17 0.77
C MET A 157 -8.27 18.82 0.77
N LEU A 158 -7.40 18.44 1.70
CA LEU A 158 -6.05 18.99 1.84
C LEU A 158 -5.03 18.12 1.09
N ILE A 159 -4.13 18.78 0.35
CA ILE A 159 -3.02 18.12 -0.34
C ILE A 159 -1.77 18.11 0.54
N THR A 160 -1.61 19.14 1.35
CA THR A 160 -0.51 19.32 2.30
C THR A 160 -1.07 19.71 3.65
N GLU A 161 -0.36 19.46 4.73
CA GLU A 161 -0.69 20.05 6.02
C GLU A 161 -0.70 21.60 5.95
N SER A 162 -1.43 22.20 6.89
CA SER A 162 -1.58 23.66 6.93
C SER A 162 -0.32 24.36 7.45
N ASN A 163 0.38 23.75 8.41
CA ASN A 163 1.62 24.31 8.98
C ASN A 163 2.84 23.80 8.20
N LYS A 164 3.33 24.62 7.27
CA LYS A 164 4.54 24.33 6.46
C LYS A 164 5.84 24.87 7.07
N ASN A 165 5.80 25.39 8.31
CA ASN A 165 6.97 25.99 8.94
C ASN A 165 7.93 24.93 9.51
N ALA A 166 7.41 23.82 10.01
CA ALA A 166 8.20 22.70 10.50
C ALA A 166 8.91 21.97 9.35
N ASP A 167 10.18 21.63 9.56
CA ASP A 167 11.01 21.00 8.52
C ASP A 167 10.81 19.49 8.43
N TYR A 168 10.35 18.86 9.53
CA TYR A 168 10.20 17.41 9.66
C TYR A 168 11.48 16.65 9.30
N ILE A 169 12.61 17.12 9.82
CA ILE A 169 13.92 16.54 9.63
C ILE A 169 14.33 15.79 10.90
N THR A 170 14.69 14.53 10.73
CA THR A 170 15.31 13.71 11.76
C THR A 170 16.71 13.30 11.31
N GLN A 171 17.61 13.06 12.27
CA GLN A 171 18.90 12.46 11.97
C GLN A 171 18.69 11.05 11.44
N ASN A 172 19.03 10.84 10.18
CA ASN A 172 18.88 9.53 9.52
C ASN A 172 20.05 9.30 8.55
N VAL A 173 20.91 8.35 8.91
CA VAL A 173 22.11 8.05 8.11
C VAL A 173 21.75 7.42 6.75
N VAL A 174 20.67 6.64 6.69
CA VAL A 174 20.24 5.97 5.46
C VAL A 174 19.53 6.95 4.52
N TYR A 175 18.68 7.80 5.09
CA TYR A 175 17.85 8.77 4.38
C TYR A 175 18.11 10.20 4.89
N PRO A 176 19.33 10.74 4.71
CA PRO A 176 19.65 12.08 5.16
C PRO A 176 18.80 13.11 4.43
N ALA A 177 18.38 14.14 5.15
CA ALA A 177 17.66 15.25 4.55
C ALA A 177 18.52 15.98 3.51
N THR A 178 17.90 16.40 2.41
CA THR A 178 18.55 17.28 1.43
C THR A 178 18.49 18.72 1.92
N VAL A 179 19.59 19.42 1.85
CA VAL A 179 19.71 20.81 2.30
C VAL A 179 18.64 21.68 1.66
N GLY A 180 17.95 22.49 2.46
CA GLY A 180 16.89 23.40 2.02
C GLY A 180 15.56 22.74 1.68
N LYS A 181 15.40 21.42 1.90
CA LYS A 181 14.12 20.72 1.69
C LYS A 181 13.39 20.51 3.02
N LYS A 182 12.07 20.56 2.96
CA LYS A 182 11.17 20.30 4.09
C LYS A 182 10.31 19.08 3.79
N TYR A 183 10.11 18.24 4.81
CA TYR A 183 9.42 16.95 4.68
C TYR A 183 8.13 16.92 5.51
N PHE A 184 7.41 18.05 5.50
CA PHE A 184 6.10 18.16 6.12
C PHE A 184 5.05 17.28 5.41
N GLY A 185 3.90 17.06 6.04
CA GLY A 185 2.85 16.18 5.59
C GLY A 185 2.31 16.50 4.19
N ARG A 186 2.35 15.54 3.26
CA ARG A 186 1.82 15.63 1.91
C ARG A 186 1.07 14.38 1.50
N GLY A 187 0.10 14.56 0.62
CA GLY A 187 -0.68 13.46 0.06
C GLY A 187 -1.75 12.91 0.99
N PRO A 188 -2.43 11.82 0.61
CA PRO A 188 -3.64 11.35 1.30
C PRO A 188 -3.41 10.86 2.74
N LEU A 189 -2.21 10.32 3.06
CA LEU A 189 -1.84 9.89 4.41
C LEU A 189 -0.79 10.81 5.05
N GLN A 190 -0.64 12.05 4.56
CA GLN A 190 0.24 13.07 5.11
C GLN A 190 1.66 12.54 5.39
N LEU A 191 2.30 11.94 4.34
CA LEU A 191 3.67 11.45 4.41
C LEU A 191 4.60 12.54 4.96
N SER A 192 5.27 12.27 6.09
CA SER A 192 6.11 13.22 6.82
C SER A 192 7.47 12.59 7.16
N TYR A 193 8.46 13.43 7.44
CA TYR A 193 9.84 13.09 7.79
C TYR A 193 10.69 12.54 6.63
N ASN A 194 11.96 13.02 6.57
CA ASN A 194 12.93 12.60 5.55
C ASN A 194 13.13 11.09 5.48
N GLY A 195 13.10 10.37 6.60
CA GLY A 195 13.21 8.91 6.61
C GLY A 195 12.09 8.23 5.82
N ASN A 196 10.84 8.66 6.03
CA ASN A 196 9.68 8.09 5.33
C ASN A 196 9.67 8.47 3.83
N TYR A 197 10.03 9.73 3.49
CA TYR A 197 10.16 10.13 2.09
C TYR A 197 11.25 9.34 1.36
N GLY A 198 12.40 9.12 2.02
CA GLY A 198 13.50 8.35 1.43
C GLY A 198 13.13 6.89 1.19
N PHE A 199 12.47 6.24 2.15
CA PHE A 199 12.08 4.84 2.01
C PHE A 199 10.90 4.68 1.02
N ALA A 200 9.93 5.58 1.02
CA ALA A 200 8.89 5.62 -0.03
C ALA A 200 9.52 5.74 -1.43
N SER A 201 10.53 6.58 -1.57
CA SER A 201 11.27 6.77 -2.81
C SER A 201 12.01 5.51 -3.26
N ASP A 202 12.65 4.79 -2.34
CA ASP A 202 13.28 3.49 -2.63
C ASP A 202 12.25 2.46 -3.11
N CYS A 203 11.10 2.38 -2.45
CA CYS A 203 10.05 1.43 -2.82
C CYS A 203 9.40 1.77 -4.17
N ILE A 204 9.04 3.04 -4.40
CA ILE A 204 8.30 3.45 -5.61
C ILE A 204 9.25 3.54 -6.81
N PHE A 205 10.39 4.22 -6.66
CA PHE A 205 11.30 4.55 -7.77
C PHE A 205 12.56 3.69 -7.86
N GLY A 206 12.86 2.90 -6.83
CA GLY A 206 14.12 2.14 -6.75
C GLY A 206 15.35 3.02 -6.42
N ASN A 207 15.13 4.24 -5.93
CA ASN A 207 16.20 5.10 -5.45
C ASN A 207 15.67 6.16 -4.47
N LYS A 208 16.38 6.41 -3.37
CA LYS A 208 15.98 7.33 -2.32
C LYS A 208 15.98 8.82 -2.71
N LYS A 209 16.74 9.20 -3.73
CA LYS A 209 16.99 10.60 -4.07
C LYS A 209 15.79 11.31 -4.68
N THR A 210 14.89 10.58 -5.36
CA THR A 210 13.77 11.20 -6.06
C THR A 210 12.91 12.03 -5.11
N LEU A 211 12.44 11.47 -4.01
CA LEU A 211 11.61 12.20 -3.04
C LEU A 211 12.43 12.97 -2.00
N LEU A 212 13.65 12.55 -1.68
CA LEU A 212 14.51 13.35 -0.81
C LEU A 212 14.87 14.68 -1.45
N ASN A 213 15.16 14.70 -2.75
CA ASN A 213 15.50 15.94 -3.45
C ASN A 213 14.26 16.75 -3.87
N ASN A 214 13.13 16.09 -4.07
CA ASN A 214 11.91 16.73 -4.58
C ASN A 214 10.67 16.25 -3.80
N PRO A 215 10.55 16.57 -2.49
CA PRO A 215 9.42 16.14 -1.68
C PRO A 215 8.07 16.68 -2.18
N ASP A 216 8.07 17.83 -2.85
CA ASP A 216 6.88 18.46 -3.41
C ASP A 216 6.23 17.68 -4.57
N LEU A 217 6.92 16.69 -5.12
CA LEU A 217 6.32 15.76 -6.09
C LEU A 217 5.06 15.07 -5.51
N VAL A 218 5.04 14.78 -4.21
CA VAL A 218 3.88 14.16 -3.55
C VAL A 218 2.65 15.08 -3.54
N SER A 219 2.85 16.39 -3.57
CA SER A 219 1.76 17.38 -3.62
C SER A 219 1.47 17.95 -5.01
N SER A 220 2.28 17.61 -6.02
CA SER A 220 2.11 18.08 -7.40
C SER A 220 1.75 16.95 -8.40
N ASN A 221 1.91 15.69 -8.02
CA ASN A 221 1.55 14.51 -8.81
C ASN A 221 0.54 13.65 -8.04
N ALA A 222 -0.71 13.66 -8.48
CA ALA A 222 -1.81 12.96 -7.81
C ALA A 222 -1.63 11.43 -7.82
N VAL A 223 -1.03 10.85 -8.85
CA VAL A 223 -0.73 9.42 -8.91
C VAL A 223 0.27 9.07 -7.81
N LEU A 224 1.37 9.81 -7.75
CA LEU A 224 2.41 9.60 -6.72
C LEU A 224 1.87 9.82 -5.30
N ALA A 225 0.97 10.78 -5.11
CA ALA A 225 0.31 10.98 -3.83
C ALA A 225 -0.43 9.72 -3.36
N PHE A 226 -1.18 9.06 -4.24
CA PHE A 226 -1.84 7.79 -3.92
C PHE A 226 -0.85 6.62 -3.81
N GLU A 227 0.21 6.58 -4.61
CA GLU A 227 1.28 5.58 -4.47
C GLU A 227 1.94 5.64 -3.09
N THR A 228 2.18 6.83 -2.56
CA THR A 228 2.73 6.99 -1.19
C THR A 228 1.76 6.51 -0.12
N ALA A 229 0.45 6.65 -0.32
CA ALA A 229 -0.56 6.13 0.61
C ALA A 229 -0.62 4.59 0.57
N ILE A 230 -0.60 3.97 -0.62
CA ILE A 230 -0.56 2.51 -0.77
C ILE A 230 0.76 1.96 -0.20
N TYR A 231 1.89 2.62 -0.48
CA TYR A 231 3.18 2.28 0.12
C TYR A 231 3.08 2.23 1.65
N PHE A 232 2.60 3.28 2.30
CA PHE A 232 2.52 3.35 3.75
C PHE A 232 1.58 2.27 4.33
N TRP A 233 0.44 2.04 3.68
CA TRP A 233 -0.56 1.06 4.06
C TRP A 233 -0.04 -0.37 4.04
N MET A 234 0.71 -0.71 3.00
CA MET A 234 1.20 -2.06 2.72
C MET A 234 2.53 -2.39 3.41
N THR A 235 3.28 -1.37 3.87
CA THR A 235 4.64 -1.55 4.35
C THR A 235 4.68 -1.63 5.87
N PRO A 236 5.09 -2.75 6.47
CA PRO A 236 5.38 -2.82 7.90
C PRO A 236 6.50 -1.85 8.28
N GLN A 237 6.30 -1.14 9.36
CA GLN A 237 7.36 -0.34 9.98
C GLN A 237 7.97 -1.11 11.14
N SER A 238 9.19 -0.77 11.55
CA SER A 238 9.84 -1.46 12.68
C SER A 238 8.86 -1.66 13.85
N LEU A 239 8.75 -2.89 14.33
CA LEU A 239 7.86 -3.33 15.42
C LEU A 239 6.34 -3.29 15.12
N LYS A 240 5.90 -2.74 13.99
CA LYS A 240 4.50 -2.64 13.60
C LYS A 240 4.21 -3.57 12.42
N PRO A 241 3.10 -4.32 12.43
CA PRO A 241 2.62 -4.99 11.21
C PRO A 241 2.18 -3.96 10.16
N SER A 242 1.97 -4.38 8.91
CA SER A 242 1.32 -3.51 7.94
C SER A 242 -0.16 -3.34 8.29
N ALA A 243 -0.74 -2.17 7.97
CA ALA A 243 -2.17 -1.97 8.10
C ALA A 243 -2.96 -2.93 7.20
N HIS A 244 -2.41 -3.28 6.02
CA HIS A 244 -2.93 -4.31 5.13
C HIS A 244 -3.07 -5.66 5.83
N ASP A 245 -1.98 -6.18 6.44
CA ASP A 245 -2.01 -7.51 7.06
C ASP A 245 -2.98 -7.56 8.25
N VAL A 246 -3.11 -6.46 8.99
CA VAL A 246 -4.06 -6.33 10.09
C VAL A 246 -5.50 -6.39 9.59
N ILE A 247 -5.87 -5.54 8.64
CA ILE A 247 -7.28 -5.41 8.24
C ILE A 247 -7.76 -6.59 7.38
N THR A 248 -6.84 -7.27 6.70
CA THR A 248 -7.13 -8.49 5.92
C THR A 248 -7.10 -9.77 6.75
N GLY A 249 -6.70 -9.69 8.03
CA GLY A 249 -6.65 -10.84 8.94
C GLY A 249 -5.41 -11.73 8.76
N LYS A 250 -4.41 -11.30 8.00
CA LYS A 250 -3.14 -12.01 7.87
C LYS A 250 -2.29 -11.89 9.13
N TRP A 251 -2.34 -10.73 9.78
CA TRP A 251 -1.68 -10.54 11.06
C TRP A 251 -2.56 -11.06 12.20
N ILE A 252 -1.99 -11.95 13.01
CA ILE A 252 -2.64 -12.53 14.18
C ILE A 252 -1.84 -12.11 15.42
N PRO A 253 -2.49 -11.49 16.43
CA PRO A 253 -1.81 -11.13 17.68
C PRO A 253 -1.20 -12.34 18.38
N THR A 254 0.04 -12.19 18.83
CA THR A 254 0.73 -13.16 19.68
C THR A 254 0.28 -13.02 21.14
N SER A 255 0.70 -13.94 22.02
CA SER A 255 0.46 -13.81 23.46
C SER A 255 1.08 -12.53 24.04
N SER A 256 2.23 -12.10 23.54
CA SER A 256 2.88 -10.83 23.91
C SER A 256 2.07 -9.61 23.44
N ASP A 257 1.44 -9.70 22.27
CA ASP A 257 0.57 -8.64 21.76
C ASP A 257 -0.72 -8.54 22.56
N ALA A 258 -1.27 -9.67 23.01
CA ALA A 258 -2.44 -9.69 23.88
C ALA A 258 -2.22 -8.94 25.21
N GLN A 259 -1.01 -8.99 25.79
CA GLN A 259 -0.64 -8.23 26.99
C GLN A 259 -0.68 -6.71 26.76
N LYS A 260 -0.57 -6.26 25.52
CA LYS A 260 -0.67 -4.85 25.09
C LYS A 260 -2.09 -4.49 24.64
N ASN A 261 -3.05 -5.39 24.82
CA ASN A 261 -4.42 -5.31 24.32
C ASN A 261 -4.53 -5.19 22.78
N TYR A 262 -3.54 -5.65 22.05
CA TYR A 262 -3.57 -5.63 20.59
C TYR A 262 -4.64 -6.60 20.05
N LYS A 263 -5.47 -6.10 19.14
CA LYS A 263 -6.54 -6.86 18.48
C LYS A 263 -6.51 -6.56 16.99
N SER A 264 -6.63 -7.59 16.15
CA SER A 264 -6.79 -7.39 14.71
C SER A 264 -8.11 -6.65 14.44
N GLY A 265 -8.06 -5.61 13.60
CA GLY A 265 -9.20 -4.78 13.25
C GLY A 265 -8.82 -3.32 12.99
N PHE A 266 -9.83 -2.48 12.77
CA PHE A 266 -9.61 -1.08 12.41
C PHE A 266 -8.86 -0.29 13.50
N GLY A 267 -9.11 -0.56 14.78
CA GLY A 267 -8.38 0.08 15.89
C GLY A 267 -6.88 -0.14 15.84
N MET A 268 -6.42 -1.33 15.41
CA MET A 268 -4.99 -1.58 15.23
C MET A 268 -4.41 -0.77 14.06
N THR A 269 -5.15 -0.53 12.99
CA THR A 269 -4.67 0.35 11.91
C THR A 269 -4.52 1.80 12.37
N ILE A 270 -5.37 2.26 13.29
CA ILE A 270 -5.18 3.56 13.98
C ILE A 270 -3.87 3.56 14.77
N ASN A 271 -3.62 2.49 15.55
CA ASN A 271 -2.40 2.36 16.34
C ASN A 271 -1.13 2.34 15.46
N ILE A 272 -1.20 1.73 14.29
CA ILE A 272 -0.08 1.73 13.34
C ILE A 272 0.21 3.15 12.83
N ILE A 273 -0.84 3.91 12.46
CA ILE A 273 -0.69 5.22 11.81
C ILE A 273 -0.33 6.29 12.81
N ASN A 274 -1.06 6.40 13.93
CA ASN A 274 -0.90 7.51 14.88
C ASN A 274 -1.14 7.10 16.34
N GLY A 275 -0.75 5.87 16.71
CA GLY A 275 -1.07 5.27 18.01
C GLY A 275 -0.60 6.09 19.20
N LYS A 276 0.58 6.73 19.12
CA LYS A 276 1.14 7.53 20.21
C LYS A 276 0.21 8.67 20.67
N LEU A 277 -0.52 9.27 19.74
CA LEU A 277 -1.44 10.38 20.00
C LEU A 277 -2.87 9.93 20.24
N GLU A 278 -3.27 8.80 19.69
CA GLU A 278 -4.69 8.42 19.60
C GLU A 278 -5.06 7.20 20.46
N CYS A 279 -4.11 6.29 20.72
CA CYS A 279 -4.38 5.04 21.44
C CYS A 279 -4.02 5.12 22.93
N ASN A 280 -4.52 4.18 23.71
CA ASN A 280 -4.33 4.10 25.18
C ASN A 280 -4.82 5.37 25.95
N ASN A 281 -5.70 6.14 25.37
CA ASN A 281 -6.27 7.37 25.93
C ASN A 281 -7.78 7.22 26.22
N GLY A 282 -8.27 5.96 26.34
CA GLY A 282 -9.69 5.65 26.45
C GLY A 282 -10.46 5.84 25.14
N ASP A 283 -11.72 5.42 25.15
CA ASP A 283 -12.57 5.44 23.95
C ASP A 283 -13.11 6.83 23.58
N ASN A 284 -12.75 7.87 24.33
CA ASN A 284 -13.22 9.25 24.10
C ASN A 284 -12.23 10.11 23.28
N ASN A 285 -11.10 9.55 22.81
CA ASN A 285 -10.19 10.28 21.94
C ASN A 285 -10.91 10.76 20.66
N THR A 286 -10.90 12.07 20.44
CA THR A 286 -11.64 12.70 19.34
C THR A 286 -11.13 12.29 17.97
N ALA A 287 -9.81 12.23 17.77
CA ALA A 287 -9.21 11.83 16.50
C ALA A 287 -9.51 10.36 16.17
N MET A 288 -9.38 9.46 17.15
CA MET A 288 -9.78 8.06 17.00
C MET A 288 -11.26 7.93 16.61
N LYS A 289 -12.17 8.64 17.30
CA LYS A 289 -13.61 8.63 16.98
C LYS A 289 -13.87 9.14 15.57
N ASP A 290 -13.15 10.15 15.13
CA ASP A 290 -13.29 10.70 13.80
C ASP A 290 -12.88 9.68 12.73
N ARG A 291 -11.76 8.96 12.91
CA ARG A 291 -11.36 7.85 12.02
C ARG A 291 -12.40 6.74 11.98
N ILE A 292 -12.96 6.37 13.14
CA ILE A 292 -14.03 5.36 13.24
C ILE A 292 -15.28 5.83 12.49
N GLY A 293 -15.66 7.10 12.62
CA GLY A 293 -16.79 7.68 11.90
C GLY A 293 -16.63 7.62 10.38
N PHE A 294 -15.45 7.96 9.86
CA PHE A 294 -15.11 7.78 8.45
C PHE A 294 -15.17 6.31 8.03
N TYR A 295 -14.61 5.42 8.84
CA TYR A 295 -14.64 3.99 8.52
C TYR A 295 -16.07 3.47 8.38
N GLN A 296 -16.95 3.79 9.33
CA GLN A 296 -18.37 3.43 9.29
C GLN A 296 -19.09 4.05 8.07
N TYR A 297 -18.75 5.30 7.72
CA TYR A 297 -19.27 5.96 6.54
C TYR A 297 -18.90 5.20 5.25
N PHE A 298 -17.64 4.79 5.08
CA PHE A 298 -17.21 4.05 3.90
C PHE A 298 -17.74 2.63 3.87
N LEU A 299 -17.83 1.93 5.00
CA LEU A 299 -18.48 0.62 5.08
C LEU A 299 -19.94 0.70 4.59
N LYS A 300 -20.67 1.72 5.02
CA LYS A 300 -22.05 1.96 4.55
C LYS A 300 -22.09 2.23 3.04
N LYS A 301 -21.17 3.03 2.49
CA LYS A 301 -21.05 3.29 1.04
C LYS A 301 -20.81 2.02 0.23
N PHE A 302 -20.03 1.08 0.78
CA PHE A 302 -19.71 -0.19 0.13
C PHE A 302 -20.72 -1.32 0.44
N ASN A 303 -21.76 -1.03 1.23
CA ASN A 303 -22.74 -2.01 1.72
C ASN A 303 -22.07 -3.20 2.44
N ILE A 304 -21.13 -2.90 3.33
CA ILE A 304 -20.38 -3.86 4.15
C ILE A 304 -20.84 -3.72 5.60
N ASN A 305 -21.13 -4.84 6.24
CA ASN A 305 -21.32 -4.93 7.68
C ASN A 305 -20.04 -5.47 8.33
N ASP A 306 -19.46 -4.72 9.26
CA ASP A 306 -18.32 -5.13 10.10
C ASP A 306 -18.71 -5.04 11.59
N ALA A 307 -19.77 -5.75 11.96
CA ALA A 307 -20.34 -5.73 13.30
C ALA A 307 -19.34 -6.13 14.39
N ASN A 308 -18.34 -6.95 14.05
CA ASN A 308 -17.30 -7.42 14.97
C ASN A 308 -16.01 -6.60 14.85
N CYS A 309 -16.08 -5.41 14.31
CA CYS A 309 -14.93 -4.52 14.19
C CYS A 309 -14.32 -4.26 15.58
N ALA A 310 -13.08 -4.64 15.80
CA ALA A 310 -12.28 -4.09 16.89
C ALA A 310 -11.86 -2.65 16.47
N CYS A 311 -12.81 -1.73 16.49
CA CYS A 311 -12.65 -0.40 15.89
C CYS A 311 -11.86 0.57 16.77
N SER A 312 -11.89 0.39 18.10
CA SER A 312 -11.19 1.26 19.04
C SER A 312 -9.78 0.76 19.34
N CYS A 313 -8.86 1.68 19.48
CA CYS A 313 -7.54 1.46 20.10
C CYS A 313 -7.42 2.13 21.49
N GLY A 314 -8.52 2.56 22.08
CA GLY A 314 -8.54 3.32 23.34
C GLY A 314 -7.84 2.61 24.50
N GLN A 315 -7.76 1.28 24.46
CA GLN A 315 -7.09 0.45 25.47
C GLN A 315 -5.81 -0.24 24.94
N MET A 316 -5.44 -0.03 23.68
CA MET A 316 -4.25 -0.61 23.09
C MET A 316 -3.02 0.22 23.44
N ALA A 317 -1.98 -0.41 23.95
CA ALA A 317 -0.68 0.28 24.14
C ALA A 317 -0.18 0.81 22.78
N PRO A 318 0.30 2.05 22.70
CA PRO A 318 0.93 2.54 21.45
C PRO A 318 2.21 1.73 21.18
N PHE A 319 2.57 1.58 19.91
CA PHE A 319 3.86 1.01 19.54
C PHE A 319 4.99 1.93 20.04
N ALA A 320 6.08 1.30 20.53
CA ALA A 320 7.31 2.02 20.82
C ALA A 320 7.88 2.60 19.50
N GLU A 321 8.48 3.79 19.59
CA GLU A 321 9.20 4.43 18.50
C GLU A 321 10.63 3.92 18.37
#